data_b1d3bcc10a0c86fc4d690130998757ec
#
_entry.id   b1d3bcc10a0c86fc4d690130998757ec
#
_cell.length_a   1.000
_cell.length_b   1.000
_cell.length_c   1.000
_cell.angle_alpha   90.00
_cell.angle_beta   90.00
_cell.angle_gamma   90.00
#
_symmetry.space_group_name_H-M   'P 1'
#
loop_
_entity.id
_entity.type
_entity.pdbx_description
1 polymer ?
#
loop_
_entity_poly.entity_id
_entity_poly.type
_entity_poly.pdbx_seq_one_letter_code
_entity_poly.pdbx_strand_id
1 'polypeptide(L)'
;MEFEIKISIIVPVYKVERELNRCVQSLLRQTYGNIEVILVDDGSPDCCPEMCDEFARQDNRVKIVHKRNGGLSDARNAGLKVASGEYVLYVDSDDYIDIDSCERFMEARNNENVDIIVGNAVMEKKDGNELINHSEIQEGITYTSKEFVEQAIKANQWYA
;
A
#
# COMPACT_ATOMS: atom_id res chain seq x y z
N MET A 1 -3.08 -26.43 -8.97
CA MET A 1 -3.51 -25.01 -8.97
C MET A 1 -2.74 -24.35 -7.85
N GLU A 2 -1.70 -23.57 -8.17
CA GLU A 2 -1.14 -22.68 -7.18
C GLU A 2 -2.22 -21.65 -6.87
N PHE A 3 -2.63 -21.56 -5.60
CA PHE A 3 -3.54 -20.48 -5.19
C PHE A 3 -2.75 -19.18 -5.28
N GLU A 4 -3.17 -18.33 -6.16
CA GLU A 4 -2.59 -17.00 -6.32
C GLU A 4 -2.73 -16.24 -5.01
N ILE A 5 -1.62 -15.75 -4.46
CA ILE A 5 -1.58 -15.08 -3.16
C ILE A 5 -2.35 -13.76 -3.23
N LYS A 6 -3.25 -13.54 -2.30
CA LYS A 6 -4.04 -12.32 -2.25
C LYS A 6 -3.32 -11.21 -1.50
N ILE A 7 -3.32 -10.01 -2.08
CA ILE A 7 -2.80 -8.79 -1.46
C ILE A 7 -3.97 -7.90 -1.01
N SER A 8 -3.99 -7.50 0.26
CA SER A 8 -4.89 -6.47 0.77
C SER A 8 -4.19 -5.12 0.74
N ILE A 9 -4.69 -4.19 -0.07
CA ILE A 9 -4.16 -2.82 -0.14
C ILE A 9 -5.04 -1.93 0.72
N ILE A 10 -4.48 -1.37 1.79
CA ILE A 10 -5.19 -0.54 2.76
C ILE A 10 -4.85 0.92 2.50
N VAL A 11 -5.89 1.72 2.28
CA VAL A 11 -5.79 3.15 1.98
C VAL A 11 -6.53 3.96 3.04
N PRO A 12 -5.84 4.60 3.97
CA PRO A 12 -6.45 5.55 4.90
C PRO A 12 -6.88 6.81 4.15
N VAL A 13 -8.12 7.26 4.34
CA VAL A 13 -8.69 8.39 3.59
C VAL A 13 -9.14 9.46 4.57
N TYR A 14 -8.58 10.69 4.45
CA TYR A 14 -9.01 11.85 5.22
C TYR A 14 -8.62 13.16 4.55
N LYS A 15 -9.60 13.94 4.05
CA LYS A 15 -9.41 15.25 3.40
C LYS A 15 -8.48 15.22 2.18
N VAL A 16 -8.66 14.26 1.28
CA VAL A 16 -7.84 14.03 0.09
C VAL A 16 -8.68 13.92 -1.19
N GLU A 17 -9.80 14.62 -1.28
CA GLU A 17 -10.73 14.54 -2.41
C GLU A 17 -10.09 14.80 -3.78
N ARG A 18 -8.96 15.55 -3.83
CA ARG A 18 -8.26 15.87 -5.07
C ARG A 18 -7.34 14.74 -5.54
N GLU A 19 -6.73 14.05 -4.61
CA GLU A 19 -5.69 13.03 -4.84
C GLU A 19 -6.30 11.62 -4.90
N LEU A 20 -7.39 11.36 -4.17
CA LEU A 20 -7.98 10.04 -3.96
C LEU A 20 -8.27 9.29 -5.26
N ASN A 21 -8.76 9.98 -6.29
CA ASN A 21 -9.04 9.33 -7.56
C ASN A 21 -7.76 8.79 -8.23
N ARG A 22 -6.66 9.55 -8.21
CA ARG A 22 -5.37 9.11 -8.77
C ARG A 22 -4.86 7.89 -8.00
N CYS A 23 -4.89 7.94 -6.69
CA CYS A 23 -4.51 6.83 -5.83
C CYS A 23 -5.28 5.56 -6.20
N VAL A 24 -6.61 5.57 -6.05
CA VAL A 24 -7.46 4.39 -6.27
C VAL A 24 -7.33 3.84 -7.69
N GLN A 25 -7.28 4.71 -8.71
CA GLN A 25 -7.08 4.25 -10.09
C GLN A 25 -5.75 3.54 -10.29
N SER A 26 -4.66 3.94 -9.61
CA SER A 26 -3.36 3.25 -9.68
C SER A 26 -3.46 1.83 -9.10
N LEU A 27 -4.25 1.66 -8.05
CA LEU A 27 -4.47 0.36 -7.41
C LEU A 27 -5.35 -0.58 -8.27
N LEU A 28 -6.43 -0.04 -8.83
CA LEU A 28 -7.36 -0.86 -9.62
C LEU A 28 -6.80 -1.28 -10.99
N ARG A 29 -5.76 -0.59 -11.48
CA ARG A 29 -5.08 -0.90 -12.74
C ARG A 29 -3.88 -1.83 -12.58
N GLN A 30 -3.60 -2.35 -11.39
CA GLN A 30 -2.49 -3.28 -11.19
C GLN A 30 -2.57 -4.48 -12.11
N THR A 31 -1.42 -4.89 -12.69
CA THR A 31 -1.31 -6.08 -13.54
C THR A 31 -1.56 -7.36 -12.75
N TYR A 32 -1.23 -7.36 -11.46
CA TYR A 32 -1.57 -8.44 -10.55
C TYR A 32 -3.03 -8.37 -10.14
N GLY A 33 -3.83 -9.36 -10.54
CA GLY A 33 -5.30 -9.32 -10.40
C GLY A 33 -5.84 -9.70 -9.03
N ASN A 34 -5.13 -10.56 -8.26
CA ASN A 34 -5.63 -11.05 -6.97
C ASN A 34 -5.37 -10.07 -5.82
N ILE A 35 -6.01 -8.92 -5.91
CA ILE A 35 -5.95 -7.85 -4.92
C ILE A 35 -7.33 -7.56 -4.35
N GLU A 36 -7.38 -6.98 -3.16
CA GLU A 36 -8.50 -6.21 -2.63
C GLU A 36 -8.02 -4.84 -2.20
N VAL A 37 -8.81 -3.81 -2.42
CA VAL A 37 -8.53 -2.43 -2.03
C VAL A 37 -9.48 -2.04 -0.91
N ILE A 38 -8.94 -1.70 0.26
CA ILE A 38 -9.71 -1.35 1.45
C ILE A 38 -9.58 0.14 1.70
N LEU A 39 -10.58 0.91 1.30
CA LEU A 39 -10.66 2.34 1.56
C LEU A 39 -11.20 2.56 2.98
N VAL A 40 -10.42 3.19 3.82
CA VAL A 40 -10.81 3.49 5.20
C VAL A 40 -11.05 4.98 5.34
N ASP A 41 -12.30 5.40 5.17
CA ASP A 41 -12.71 6.77 5.45
C ASP A 41 -12.69 7.03 6.97
N ASP A 42 -11.73 7.84 7.39
CA ASP A 42 -11.52 8.22 8.79
C ASP A 42 -12.36 9.46 9.17
N GLY A 43 -13.62 9.46 8.75
CA GLY A 43 -14.57 10.54 9.04
C GLY A 43 -14.21 11.83 8.31
N SER A 44 -13.90 11.75 7.04
CA SER A 44 -13.60 12.89 6.18
C SER A 44 -14.79 13.85 6.11
N PRO A 45 -14.57 15.17 6.26
CA PRO A 45 -15.63 16.17 6.15
C PRO A 45 -15.86 16.70 4.73
N ASP A 46 -15.07 16.25 3.75
CA ASP A 46 -15.13 16.59 2.33
C ASP A 46 -15.89 15.52 1.51
N CYS A 47 -15.71 15.44 0.19
CA CYS A 47 -16.39 14.49 -0.69
C CYS A 47 -15.78 13.07 -0.66
N CYS A 48 -14.75 12.80 0.15
CA CYS A 48 -14.12 11.49 0.20
C CYS A 48 -15.09 10.34 0.54
N PRO A 49 -16.04 10.46 1.50
CA PRO A 49 -16.98 9.37 1.81
C PRO A 49 -17.77 8.92 0.60
N GLU A 50 -18.36 9.87 -0.13
CA GLU A 50 -19.16 9.60 -1.33
C GLU A 50 -18.31 9.02 -2.48
N MET A 51 -17.05 9.49 -2.61
CA MET A 51 -16.10 8.95 -3.58
C MET A 51 -15.75 7.50 -3.27
N CYS A 52 -15.52 7.15 -2.00
CA CYS A 52 -15.27 5.78 -1.57
C CYS A 52 -16.45 4.86 -1.93
N ASP A 53 -17.67 5.29 -1.64
CA ASP A 53 -18.89 4.56 -1.99
C ASP A 53 -19.00 4.33 -3.50
N GLU A 54 -18.65 5.32 -4.30
CA GLU A 54 -18.68 5.20 -5.76
C GLU A 54 -17.66 4.18 -6.27
N PHE A 55 -16.43 4.17 -5.76
CA PHE A 55 -15.44 3.17 -6.13
C PHE A 55 -15.90 1.75 -5.81
N ALA A 56 -16.50 1.51 -4.65
CA ALA A 56 -17.00 0.18 -4.28
C ALA A 56 -18.19 -0.27 -5.13
N ARG A 57 -18.99 0.66 -5.64
CA ARG A 57 -20.07 0.32 -6.60
C ARG A 57 -19.53 -0.05 -7.98
N GLN A 58 -18.38 0.53 -8.37
CA GLN A 58 -17.79 0.33 -9.70
C GLN A 58 -16.90 -0.90 -9.78
N ASP A 59 -16.23 -1.29 -8.68
CA ASP A 59 -15.30 -2.41 -8.68
C ASP A 59 -15.47 -3.27 -7.41
N ASN A 60 -15.76 -4.54 -7.60
CA ASN A 60 -16.02 -5.50 -6.52
C ASN A 60 -14.79 -5.86 -5.68
N ARG A 61 -13.60 -5.48 -6.12
CA ARG A 61 -12.36 -5.59 -5.33
C ARG A 61 -12.26 -4.52 -4.27
N VAL A 62 -13.06 -3.45 -4.35
CA VAL A 62 -13.04 -2.34 -3.39
C VAL A 62 -13.97 -2.66 -2.22
N LYS A 63 -13.43 -2.55 -1.02
CA LYS A 63 -14.15 -2.60 0.26
C LYS A 63 -14.05 -1.26 0.96
N ILE A 64 -15.07 -0.89 1.73
CA ILE A 64 -15.08 0.38 2.46
C ILE A 64 -15.25 0.13 3.95
N VAL A 65 -14.57 0.95 4.73
CA VAL A 65 -14.76 1.09 6.17
C VAL A 65 -14.97 2.56 6.46
N HIS A 66 -16.19 2.96 6.77
CA HIS A 66 -16.46 4.29 7.32
C HIS A 66 -16.32 4.25 8.84
N LYS A 67 -15.59 5.19 9.40
CA LYS A 67 -15.42 5.29 10.84
C LYS A 67 -15.34 6.74 11.30
N ARG A 68 -15.54 6.95 12.60
CA ARG A 68 -15.26 8.24 13.21
C ARG A 68 -13.75 8.51 13.18
N ASN A 69 -13.36 9.77 12.93
CA ASN A 69 -11.97 10.16 12.91
C ASN A 69 -11.21 9.72 14.17
N GLY A 70 -10.13 8.98 13.96
CA GLY A 70 -9.25 8.43 14.99
C GLY A 70 -7.77 8.57 14.63
N GLY A 71 -7.48 9.16 13.46
CA GLY A 71 -6.14 9.37 12.93
C GLY A 71 -5.58 8.19 12.15
N LEU A 72 -4.44 8.43 11.49
CA LEU A 72 -3.84 7.54 10.50
C LEU A 72 -3.63 6.11 11.00
N SER A 73 -3.06 5.95 12.19
CA SER A 73 -2.78 4.61 12.75
C SER A 73 -4.06 3.84 13.05
N ASP A 74 -5.12 4.52 13.54
CA ASP A 74 -6.40 3.89 13.81
C ASP A 74 -7.12 3.50 12.50
N ALA A 75 -7.02 4.33 11.46
CA ALA A 75 -7.53 4.00 10.14
C ALA A 75 -6.80 2.77 9.54
N ARG A 76 -5.47 2.71 9.60
CA ARG A 76 -4.70 1.54 9.15
C ARG A 76 -5.10 0.27 9.92
N ASN A 77 -5.26 0.36 11.22
CA ASN A 77 -5.72 -0.76 12.06
C ASN A 77 -7.16 -1.19 11.73
N ALA A 78 -8.04 -0.24 11.39
CA ALA A 78 -9.41 -0.57 10.98
C ALA A 78 -9.42 -1.33 9.64
N GLY A 79 -8.60 -0.92 8.67
CA GLY A 79 -8.42 -1.64 7.42
C GLY A 79 -7.85 -3.05 7.63
N LEU A 80 -6.85 -3.19 8.51
CA LEU A 80 -6.23 -4.47 8.80
C LEU A 80 -7.24 -5.50 9.39
N LYS A 81 -8.20 -5.06 10.17
CA LYS A 81 -9.24 -5.94 10.75
C LYS A 81 -10.15 -6.59 9.70
N VAL A 82 -10.29 -5.99 8.53
CA VAL A 82 -11.16 -6.50 7.44
C VAL A 82 -10.37 -7.06 6.26
N ALA A 83 -9.04 -6.93 6.29
CA ALA A 83 -8.14 -7.51 5.32
C ALA A 83 -8.24 -9.03 5.31
N SER A 84 -8.23 -9.63 4.13
CA SER A 84 -8.30 -11.08 3.93
C SER A 84 -7.13 -11.63 3.11
N GLY A 85 -6.23 -10.77 2.65
CA GLY A 85 -5.03 -11.14 1.92
C GLY A 85 -3.95 -11.73 2.81
N GLU A 86 -3.07 -12.51 2.21
CA GLU A 86 -1.89 -13.06 2.87
C GLU A 86 -0.83 -11.99 3.10
N TYR A 87 -0.75 -11.02 2.18
CA TYR A 87 0.08 -9.83 2.32
C TYR A 87 -0.78 -8.57 2.47
N VAL A 88 -0.25 -7.61 3.19
CA VAL A 88 -0.85 -6.29 3.37
C VAL A 88 0.11 -5.23 2.83
N LEU A 89 -0.42 -4.35 1.97
CA LEU A 89 0.25 -3.16 1.48
C LEU A 89 -0.50 -1.92 1.99
N TYR A 90 0.21 -0.98 2.62
CA TYR A 90 -0.35 0.31 2.97
C TYR A 90 0.03 1.33 1.89
N VAL A 91 -0.95 2.06 1.37
CA VAL A 91 -0.75 3.16 0.41
C VAL A 91 -1.46 4.38 0.97
N ASP A 92 -0.74 5.48 1.15
CA ASP A 92 -1.35 6.72 1.58
C ASP A 92 -2.18 7.32 0.43
N SER A 93 -3.31 7.93 0.77
CA SER A 93 -4.34 8.30 -0.21
C SER A 93 -3.96 9.47 -1.15
N ASP A 94 -2.87 10.16 -0.86
CA ASP A 94 -2.24 11.17 -1.71
C ASP A 94 -1.12 10.62 -2.60
N ASP A 95 -0.72 9.35 -2.38
CA ASP A 95 0.26 8.64 -3.17
C ASP A 95 -0.37 7.75 -4.27
N TYR A 96 0.47 7.16 -5.10
CA TYR A 96 0.10 6.15 -6.10
C TYR A 96 1.25 5.17 -6.33
N ILE A 97 0.96 4.02 -6.91
CA ILE A 97 1.94 2.99 -7.24
C ILE A 97 1.98 2.74 -8.74
N ASP A 98 3.12 2.27 -9.23
CA ASP A 98 3.27 1.85 -10.62
C ASP A 98 2.36 0.67 -10.95
N ILE A 99 1.96 0.55 -12.21
CA ILE A 99 0.97 -0.41 -12.68
C ILE A 99 1.36 -1.88 -12.44
N ASP A 100 2.63 -2.17 -12.33
CA ASP A 100 3.22 -3.49 -12.12
C ASP A 100 3.75 -3.73 -10.69
N SER A 101 3.52 -2.80 -9.77
CA SER A 101 4.09 -2.86 -8.41
C SER A 101 3.73 -4.14 -7.67
N CYS A 102 2.45 -4.53 -7.68
CA CYS A 102 2.02 -5.75 -7.00
C CYS A 102 2.59 -7.01 -7.64
N GLU A 103 2.70 -7.05 -8.96
CA GLU A 103 3.30 -8.16 -9.70
C GLU A 103 4.78 -8.30 -9.34
N ARG A 104 5.54 -7.19 -9.35
CA ARG A 104 6.95 -7.17 -8.95
C ARG A 104 7.19 -7.59 -7.51
N PHE A 105 6.29 -7.23 -6.59
CA PHE A 105 6.37 -7.74 -5.21
C PHE A 105 6.19 -9.26 -5.16
N MET A 106 5.25 -9.80 -5.93
CA MET A 106 5.04 -11.25 -5.96
C MET A 106 6.19 -11.99 -6.67
N GLU A 107 6.78 -11.41 -7.70
CA GLU A 107 7.99 -11.93 -8.35
C GLU A 107 9.20 -11.91 -7.40
N ALA A 108 9.40 -10.81 -6.67
CA ALA A 108 10.50 -10.68 -5.70
C ALA A 108 10.42 -11.70 -4.56
N ARG A 109 9.24 -12.18 -4.22
CA ARG A 109 9.03 -13.30 -3.28
C ARG A 109 9.73 -14.58 -3.74
N ASN A 110 9.91 -14.78 -5.06
CA ASN A 110 10.60 -15.92 -5.65
C ASN A 110 10.12 -17.30 -5.11
N ASN A 111 8.82 -17.46 -4.87
CA ASN A 111 8.20 -18.65 -4.28
C ASN A 111 8.75 -19.04 -2.88
N GLU A 112 9.45 -18.14 -2.23
CA GLU A 112 9.89 -18.29 -0.83
C GLU A 112 8.81 -17.81 0.13
N ASN A 113 8.79 -18.36 1.32
CA ASN A 113 7.90 -17.89 2.39
C ASN A 113 8.58 -16.74 3.12
N VAL A 114 8.38 -15.51 2.60
CA VAL A 114 8.93 -14.28 3.18
C VAL A 114 7.84 -13.50 3.89
N ASP A 115 8.15 -12.92 5.04
CA ASP A 115 7.19 -12.14 5.83
C ASP A 115 7.08 -10.69 5.37
N ILE A 116 8.16 -10.12 4.82
CA ILE A 116 8.25 -8.71 4.40
C ILE A 116 8.92 -8.62 3.04
N ILE A 117 8.31 -7.85 2.14
CA ILE A 117 8.89 -7.48 0.85
C ILE A 117 9.06 -5.96 0.85
N VAL A 118 10.27 -5.49 0.54
CA VAL A 118 10.62 -4.07 0.54
C VAL A 118 10.90 -3.61 -0.88
N GLY A 119 10.26 -2.53 -1.31
CA GLY A 119 10.49 -1.86 -2.59
C GLY A 119 11.07 -0.47 -2.43
N ASN A 120 11.51 0.13 -3.53
CA ASN A 120 11.91 1.52 -3.58
C ASN A 120 10.69 2.44 -3.75
N ALA A 121 10.85 3.72 -3.41
CA ALA A 121 9.86 4.75 -3.64
C ALA A 121 10.46 5.93 -4.40
N VAL A 122 9.61 6.71 -5.06
CA VAL A 122 10.02 7.93 -5.75
C VAL A 122 9.30 9.11 -5.11
N MET A 123 10.05 10.09 -4.66
CA MET A 123 9.50 11.36 -4.19
C MET A 123 9.37 12.32 -5.38
N GLU A 124 8.15 12.65 -5.75
CA GLU A 124 7.90 13.66 -6.78
C GLU A 124 8.14 15.05 -6.23
N LYS A 125 9.06 15.79 -6.84
CA LYS A 125 9.38 17.18 -6.50
C LYS A 125 9.19 18.09 -7.72
N LYS A 126 8.96 19.38 -7.49
CA LYS A 126 8.82 20.38 -8.57
C LYS A 126 10.05 20.49 -9.47
N ASP A 127 11.23 20.26 -8.91
CA ASP A 127 12.52 20.41 -9.59
C ASP A 127 13.09 19.06 -10.10
N GLY A 128 12.32 17.99 -10.07
CA GLY A 128 12.70 16.65 -10.50
C GLY A 128 12.45 15.60 -9.44
N ASN A 129 12.30 14.37 -9.87
CA ASN A 129 11.99 13.24 -9.00
C ASN A 129 13.24 12.76 -8.27
N GLU A 130 13.09 12.35 -7.02
CA GLU A 130 14.14 11.75 -6.20
C GLU A 130 13.80 10.30 -5.90
N LEU A 131 14.72 9.40 -6.25
CA LEU A 131 14.59 7.98 -5.90
C LEU A 131 14.94 7.79 -4.41
N ILE A 132 13.99 7.33 -3.64
CA ILE A 132 14.20 6.87 -2.27
C ILE A 132 14.52 5.38 -2.37
N ASN A 133 15.78 5.04 -2.23
CA ASN A 133 16.23 3.66 -2.23
C ASN A 133 16.77 3.26 -0.85
N HIS A 134 16.76 1.98 -0.60
CA HIS A 134 17.33 1.37 0.61
C HIS A 134 18.76 0.88 0.28
N SER A 135 19.69 1.82 0.08
CA SER A 135 21.05 1.54 -0.44
C SER A 135 21.83 0.48 0.36
N GLU A 136 21.51 0.30 1.64
CA GLU A 136 22.12 -0.71 2.52
C GLU A 136 21.44 -2.08 2.43
N ILE A 137 20.27 -2.15 1.79
CA ILE A 137 19.53 -3.39 1.56
C ILE A 137 19.76 -3.78 0.09
N GLN A 138 20.45 -4.90 -0.13
CA GLN A 138 20.75 -5.35 -1.49
C GLN A 138 19.50 -5.94 -2.15
N GLU A 139 19.24 -5.52 -3.37
CA GLU A 139 18.14 -6.03 -4.18
C GLU A 139 18.31 -7.52 -4.48
N GLY A 140 17.21 -8.27 -4.45
CA GLY A 140 17.19 -9.70 -4.76
C GLY A 140 17.76 -10.61 -3.67
N ILE A 141 18.00 -10.09 -2.47
CA ILE A 141 18.50 -10.87 -1.32
C ILE A 141 17.39 -11.06 -0.28
N THR A 142 17.23 -12.31 0.16
CA THR A 142 16.37 -12.66 1.30
C THR A 142 17.19 -12.58 2.59
N TYR A 143 16.71 -11.79 3.53
CA TYR A 143 17.33 -11.58 4.83
C TYR A 143 16.52 -12.29 5.92
N THR A 144 17.19 -12.79 6.94
CA THR A 144 16.52 -13.10 8.20
C THR A 144 16.05 -11.81 8.89
N SER A 145 15.06 -11.89 9.77
CA SER A 145 14.55 -10.72 10.52
C SER A 145 15.69 -9.97 11.24
N LYS A 146 16.65 -10.69 11.79
CA LYS A 146 17.81 -10.10 12.49
C LYS A 146 18.71 -9.33 11.52
N GLU A 147 19.10 -9.94 10.41
CA GLU A 147 19.94 -9.31 9.39
C GLU A 147 19.26 -8.07 8.80
N PHE A 148 17.95 -8.16 8.51
CA PHE A 148 17.18 -7.03 8.01
C PHE A 148 17.20 -5.86 9.00
N VAL A 149 16.91 -6.11 10.28
CA VAL A 149 16.92 -5.05 11.31
C VAL A 149 18.32 -4.44 11.46
N GLU A 150 19.38 -5.25 11.44
CA GLU A 150 20.76 -4.74 11.51
C GLU A 150 21.10 -3.83 10.32
N GLN A 151 20.70 -4.20 9.10
CA GLN A 151 20.93 -3.37 7.90
C GLN A 151 20.09 -2.08 7.96
N ALA A 152 18.82 -2.19 8.31
CA ALA A 152 17.93 -1.06 8.41
C ALA A 152 18.38 -0.02 9.47
N ILE A 153 18.91 -0.48 10.62
CA ILE A 153 19.47 0.42 11.63
C ILE A 153 20.74 1.11 11.10
N LYS A 154 21.63 0.39 10.39
CA LYS A 154 22.83 0.98 9.78
C LYS A 154 22.48 2.04 8.73
N ALA A 155 21.45 1.81 7.97
CA ALA A 155 20.95 2.75 6.96
C ALA A 155 20.39 4.06 7.54
N ASN A 156 20.18 4.14 8.84
CA ASN A 156 19.60 5.33 9.54
C ASN A 156 18.26 5.81 8.96
N GLN A 157 17.52 4.92 8.29
CA GLN A 157 16.33 5.25 7.49
C GLN A 157 15.01 5.18 8.28
N TRP A 158 15.06 4.82 9.57
CA TRP A 158 13.85 4.67 10.41
C TRP A 158 13.37 5.96 11.06
N TYR A 159 14.04 7.10 10.83
CA TYR A 159 13.77 8.40 11.49
C TYR A 159 13.50 9.55 10.51
N ALA A 160 13.06 9.25 9.29
CA ALA A 160 12.61 10.27 8.36
C ALA A 160 11.09 10.42 8.38
#